data_d8d9701a116ac57e5585830607df8136
#
_entry.id   d8d9701a116ac57e5585830607df8136
#
_cell.length_a   1.000
_cell.length_b   1.000
_cell.length_c   1.000
_cell.angle_alpha   90.00
_cell.angle_beta   90.00
_cell.angle_gamma   90.00
#
_symmetry.space_group_name_H-M   'P 1'
#
loop_
_entity.id
_entity.type
_entity.pdbx_description
1 polymer ?
#
loop_
_entity_poly.entity_id
_entity_poly.type
_entity_poly.pdbx_seq_one_letter_code
_entity_poly.pdbx_strand_id
1 'polypeptide(L)'
;YAGWVIPVLMGAFCPFFVMTGMHYCFAPIQTIQYATLGYGTILGPGMLASNIAQGAASLVVGLRTKNRKLRELAFSSGFTALMGITEPALYGVTLKLKRPLIATCIGGGVAGLYAGITHLHTYSSTTAGLLALPVYIGGDGFGNVINAVITIIISIVVTAIATFILGFDDPADEDAATVPAAPSASSQENKVVLSSPIYGQAVPLESVKDDAFASHTLGLGAAVRPEEGVVTAPASATVTSVADSGHAIGLTTDSGVELLIHIGLDTVERKGRGFAVRVKTGDHVQKDQELIRFDLEDLRKAGYDVTSPV
;
A
#
# COMPACT_ATOMS: atom_id res chain seq x y z
N TYR A 1 -20.28 -33.41 1.10
CA TYR A 1 -20.37 -32.01 1.30
C TYR A 1 -19.30 -31.23 0.51
N ALA A 2 -19.67 -30.08 -0.11
CA ALA A 2 -18.85 -29.35 -1.10
C ALA A 2 -17.90 -28.32 -0.49
N GLY A 3 -17.51 -28.44 0.79
CA GLY A 3 -16.65 -27.46 1.47
C GLY A 3 -15.27 -27.26 0.81
N TRP A 4 -14.78 -28.25 0.09
CA TRP A 4 -13.53 -28.17 -0.66
C TRP A 4 -13.56 -27.19 -1.85
N VAL A 5 -14.76 -26.84 -2.35
CA VAL A 5 -14.92 -25.89 -3.45
C VAL A 5 -14.62 -24.46 -3.03
N ILE A 6 -14.84 -24.11 -1.76
CA ILE A 6 -14.66 -22.74 -1.27
C ILE A 6 -13.22 -22.23 -1.45
N PRO A 7 -12.17 -22.98 -1.06
CA PRO A 7 -10.79 -22.55 -1.32
C PRO A 7 -10.47 -22.40 -2.82
N VAL A 8 -11.11 -23.20 -3.70
CA VAL A 8 -10.94 -23.05 -5.15
C VAL A 8 -11.51 -21.72 -5.63
N LEU A 9 -12.76 -21.41 -5.24
CA LEU A 9 -13.43 -20.16 -5.63
C LEU A 9 -12.70 -18.95 -5.06
N MET A 10 -12.30 -19.00 -3.80
CA MET A 10 -11.53 -17.93 -3.17
C MET A 10 -10.15 -17.79 -3.83
N GLY A 11 -9.46 -18.88 -4.12
CA GLY A 11 -8.17 -18.86 -4.79
C GLY A 11 -8.23 -18.23 -6.18
N ALA A 12 -9.27 -18.57 -6.95
CA ALA A 12 -9.44 -18.09 -8.31
C ALA A 12 -10.00 -16.67 -8.40
N PHE A 13 -10.99 -16.32 -7.55
CA PHE A 13 -11.78 -15.10 -7.72
C PHE A 13 -11.52 -14.05 -6.64
N CYS A 14 -10.67 -14.30 -5.66
CA CYS A 14 -10.33 -13.34 -4.62
C CYS A 14 -9.92 -11.96 -5.17
N PRO A 15 -9.13 -11.84 -6.26
CA PRO A 15 -8.81 -10.54 -6.83
C PRO A 15 -10.04 -9.69 -7.16
N PHE A 16 -11.12 -10.30 -7.66
CA PHE A 16 -12.36 -9.59 -7.97
C PHE A 16 -13.13 -9.19 -6.71
N PHE A 17 -13.10 -10.03 -5.67
CA PHE A 17 -13.70 -9.67 -4.37
C PHE A 17 -12.93 -8.53 -3.70
N VAL A 18 -11.61 -8.50 -3.87
CA VAL A 18 -10.77 -7.38 -3.37
C VAL A 18 -11.10 -6.10 -4.12
N MET A 19 -11.23 -6.14 -5.45
CA MET A 19 -11.58 -4.97 -6.28
C MET A 19 -12.90 -4.32 -5.89
N THR A 20 -13.85 -5.10 -5.42
CA THR A 20 -15.19 -4.64 -4.99
C THR A 20 -15.30 -4.43 -3.48
N GLY A 21 -14.24 -4.70 -2.71
CA GLY A 21 -14.26 -4.68 -1.25
C GLY A 21 -15.08 -5.82 -0.61
N MET A 22 -15.69 -6.69 -1.41
CA MET A 22 -16.60 -7.75 -0.93
C MET A 22 -15.89 -8.86 -0.14
N HIS A 23 -14.57 -8.96 -0.20
CA HIS A 23 -13.82 -9.94 0.58
C HIS A 23 -14.03 -9.80 2.09
N TYR A 24 -14.34 -8.60 2.60
CA TYR A 24 -14.68 -8.38 4.01
C TYR A 24 -16.02 -9.00 4.42
N CYS A 25 -16.94 -9.24 3.49
CA CYS A 25 -18.23 -9.89 3.80
C CYS A 25 -18.08 -11.31 4.35
N PHE A 26 -16.96 -11.97 4.07
CA PHE A 26 -16.70 -13.33 4.56
C PHE A 26 -16.08 -13.35 5.98
N ALA A 27 -15.58 -12.23 6.49
CA ALA A 27 -14.93 -12.16 7.80
C ALA A 27 -15.87 -12.56 8.96
N PRO A 28 -17.14 -12.11 9.03
CA PRO A 28 -18.07 -12.56 10.07
C PRO A 28 -18.31 -14.07 10.04
N ILE A 29 -18.40 -14.65 8.83
CA ILE A 29 -18.62 -16.09 8.68
C ILE A 29 -17.40 -16.87 9.19
N GLN A 30 -16.21 -16.41 8.88
CA GLN A 30 -14.98 -17.01 9.39
C GLN A 30 -14.87 -16.90 10.92
N THR A 31 -15.27 -15.76 11.50
CA THR A 31 -15.30 -15.57 12.95
C THR A 31 -16.24 -16.57 13.62
N ILE A 32 -17.42 -16.83 13.03
CA ILE A 32 -18.36 -17.87 13.51
C ILE A 32 -17.70 -19.26 13.41
N GLN A 33 -16.96 -19.57 12.33
CA GLN A 33 -16.24 -20.84 12.22
C GLN A 33 -15.22 -21.02 13.35
N TYR A 34 -14.41 -20.02 13.65
CA TYR A 34 -13.46 -20.09 14.78
C TYR A 34 -14.18 -20.34 16.12
N ALA A 35 -15.30 -19.66 16.34
CA ALA A 35 -16.07 -19.81 17.58
C ALA A 35 -16.75 -21.17 17.72
N THR A 36 -17.18 -21.78 16.61
CA THR A 36 -17.98 -23.02 16.62
C THR A 36 -17.17 -24.28 16.34
N LEU A 37 -16.17 -24.19 15.45
CA LEU A 37 -15.36 -25.34 15.01
C LEU A 37 -13.94 -25.31 15.58
N GLY A 38 -13.48 -24.16 16.10
CA GLY A 38 -12.10 -23.96 16.53
C GLY A 38 -11.12 -23.68 15.37
N TYR A 39 -11.59 -23.68 14.11
CA TYR A 39 -10.77 -23.42 12.93
C TYR A 39 -11.59 -22.76 11.82
N GLY A 40 -10.92 -22.15 10.84
CA GLY A 40 -11.54 -21.49 9.69
C GLY A 40 -11.08 -22.09 8.36
N THR A 41 -12.02 -22.33 7.45
CA THR A 41 -11.76 -22.94 6.12
C THR A 41 -12.13 -22.02 4.96
N ILE A 42 -12.83 -20.92 5.22
CA ILE A 42 -13.44 -20.08 4.18
C ILE A 42 -12.42 -19.11 3.59
N LEU A 43 -11.86 -18.22 4.40
CA LEU A 43 -10.95 -17.19 3.90
C LEU A 43 -9.50 -17.66 3.81
N GLY A 44 -8.94 -18.15 4.93
CA GLY A 44 -7.50 -18.39 5.07
C GLY A 44 -6.87 -19.18 3.93
N PRO A 45 -7.32 -20.41 3.65
CA PRO A 45 -6.71 -21.27 2.63
C PRO A 45 -6.80 -20.73 1.21
N GLY A 46 -7.98 -20.23 0.82
CA GLY A 46 -8.19 -19.69 -0.52
C GLY A 46 -7.48 -18.36 -0.75
N MET A 47 -7.52 -17.46 0.25
CA MET A 47 -6.80 -16.21 0.17
C MET A 47 -5.28 -16.41 0.16
N LEU A 48 -4.75 -17.40 0.90
CA LEU A 48 -3.34 -17.76 0.82
C LEU A 48 -2.96 -18.10 -0.63
N ALA A 49 -3.71 -19.01 -1.26
CA ALA A 49 -3.47 -19.40 -2.64
C ALA A 49 -3.51 -18.20 -3.60
N SER A 50 -4.49 -17.31 -3.44
CA SER A 50 -4.67 -16.13 -4.29
C SER A 50 -3.58 -15.06 -4.09
N ASN A 51 -3.24 -14.73 -2.84
CA ASN A 51 -2.26 -13.69 -2.53
C ASN A 51 -0.86 -14.09 -3.01
N ILE A 52 -0.49 -15.36 -2.81
CA ILE A 52 0.76 -15.91 -3.33
C ILE A 52 0.77 -15.90 -4.87
N ALA A 53 -0.34 -16.20 -5.52
CA ALA A 53 -0.48 -16.13 -6.98
C ALA A 53 -0.27 -14.68 -7.48
N GLN A 54 -0.86 -13.68 -6.80
CA GLN A 54 -0.66 -12.27 -7.14
C GLN A 54 0.81 -11.86 -7.05
N GLY A 55 1.49 -12.28 -5.97
CA GLY A 55 2.92 -12.05 -5.79
C GLY A 55 3.76 -12.70 -6.89
N ALA A 56 3.50 -13.97 -7.18
CA ALA A 56 4.22 -14.73 -8.21
C ALA A 56 4.03 -14.12 -9.61
N ALA A 57 2.80 -13.75 -9.99
CA ALA A 57 2.54 -13.10 -11.27
C ALA A 57 3.28 -11.76 -11.41
N SER A 58 3.24 -10.93 -10.36
CA SER A 58 3.93 -9.63 -10.35
C SER A 58 5.45 -9.80 -10.46
N LEU A 59 6.05 -10.74 -9.72
CA LEU A 59 7.47 -11.02 -9.82
C LEU A 59 7.88 -11.50 -11.22
N VAL A 60 7.08 -12.35 -11.87
CA VAL A 60 7.34 -12.78 -13.26
C VAL A 60 7.23 -11.60 -14.24
N VAL A 61 6.26 -10.71 -14.04
CA VAL A 61 6.18 -9.45 -14.81
C VAL A 61 7.45 -8.63 -14.62
N GLY A 62 7.89 -8.44 -13.37
CA GLY A 62 9.13 -7.72 -13.07
C GLY A 62 10.38 -8.31 -13.71
N LEU A 63 10.46 -9.65 -13.83
CA LEU A 63 11.56 -10.34 -14.50
C LEU A 63 11.54 -10.18 -16.03
N ARG A 64 10.36 -10.03 -16.65
CA ARG A 64 10.19 -10.04 -18.10
C ARG A 64 10.02 -8.66 -18.72
N THR A 65 9.51 -7.69 -17.96
CA THR A 65 9.29 -6.34 -18.51
C THR A 65 10.59 -5.63 -18.81
N LYS A 66 10.60 -4.89 -19.91
CA LYS A 66 11.69 -3.97 -20.28
C LYS A 66 11.47 -2.57 -19.69
N ASN A 67 10.23 -2.24 -19.33
CA ASN A 67 9.87 -0.98 -18.70
C ASN A 67 10.43 -0.90 -17.28
N ARG A 68 11.30 0.05 -17.01
CA ARG A 68 11.99 0.20 -15.73
C ARG A 68 11.03 0.49 -14.58
N LYS A 69 10.08 1.42 -14.77
CA LYS A 69 9.10 1.80 -13.76
C LYS A 69 8.20 0.63 -13.40
N LEU A 70 7.71 -0.10 -14.44
CA LEU A 70 6.91 -1.30 -14.23
C LEU A 70 7.70 -2.40 -13.49
N ARG A 71 8.99 -2.54 -13.79
CA ARG A 71 9.87 -3.52 -13.12
C ARG A 71 9.99 -3.23 -11.63
N GLU A 72 10.30 -2.00 -11.27
CA GLU A 72 10.43 -1.56 -9.87
C GLU A 72 9.12 -1.77 -9.10
N LEU A 73 8.00 -1.32 -9.69
CA LEU A 73 6.67 -1.53 -9.14
C LEU A 73 6.32 -3.01 -8.99
N ALA A 74 6.61 -3.83 -10.01
CA ALA A 74 6.27 -5.24 -10.03
C ALA A 74 7.05 -6.05 -8.98
N PHE A 75 8.32 -5.73 -8.76
CA PHE A 75 9.10 -6.37 -7.68
C PHE A 75 8.61 -5.92 -6.31
N SER A 76 8.49 -4.62 -6.05
CA SER A 76 8.03 -4.09 -4.77
C SER A 76 6.66 -4.63 -4.41
N SER A 77 5.68 -4.48 -5.30
CA SER A 77 4.31 -4.96 -5.07
C SER A 77 4.20 -6.49 -5.03
N GLY A 78 5.05 -7.19 -5.78
CA GLY A 78 5.12 -8.66 -5.75
C GLY A 78 5.55 -9.20 -4.40
N PHE A 79 6.60 -8.63 -3.80
CA PHE A 79 7.01 -8.99 -2.43
C PHE A 79 5.94 -8.66 -1.41
N THR A 80 5.29 -7.49 -1.52
CA THR A 80 4.21 -7.07 -0.62
C THR A 80 3.02 -8.04 -0.70
N ALA A 81 2.67 -8.50 -1.91
CA ALA A 81 1.61 -9.48 -2.11
C ALA A 81 1.92 -10.85 -1.50
N LEU A 82 3.19 -11.32 -1.55
CA LEU A 82 3.62 -12.53 -0.86
C LEU A 82 3.44 -12.42 0.66
N MET A 83 3.56 -11.22 1.23
CA MET A 83 3.29 -10.97 2.65
C MET A 83 1.79 -10.83 2.97
N GLY A 84 0.93 -10.78 1.94
CA GLY A 84 -0.53 -10.75 2.08
C GLY A 84 -1.20 -9.42 1.73
N ILE A 85 -0.45 -8.39 1.34
CA ILE A 85 -0.98 -7.09 0.92
C ILE A 85 -0.94 -7.05 -0.62
N THR A 86 -2.08 -7.28 -1.26
CA THR A 86 -2.17 -7.56 -2.70
C THR A 86 -2.58 -6.36 -3.54
N GLU A 87 -3.12 -5.30 -2.96
CA GLU A 87 -3.66 -4.16 -3.66
C GLU A 87 -2.64 -3.48 -4.59
N PRO A 88 -1.37 -3.25 -4.18
CA PRO A 88 -0.38 -2.68 -5.08
C PRO A 88 -0.07 -3.58 -6.28
N ALA A 89 0.00 -4.90 -6.09
CA ALA A 89 0.20 -5.87 -7.17
C ALA A 89 -1.02 -5.97 -8.09
N LEU A 90 -2.22 -5.96 -7.50
CA LEU A 90 -3.48 -6.04 -8.24
C LEU A 90 -3.68 -4.82 -9.12
N TYR A 91 -3.70 -3.62 -8.54
CA TYR A 91 -4.01 -2.39 -9.28
C TYR A 91 -2.81 -1.86 -10.06
N GLY A 92 -1.60 -2.03 -9.54
CA GLY A 92 -0.38 -1.53 -10.19
C GLY A 92 0.09 -2.38 -11.36
N VAL A 93 -0.10 -3.70 -11.29
CA VAL A 93 0.51 -4.66 -12.23
C VAL A 93 -0.51 -5.54 -12.92
N THR A 94 -1.17 -6.46 -12.16
CA THR A 94 -1.90 -7.58 -12.77
C THR A 94 -3.18 -7.15 -13.49
N LEU A 95 -3.94 -6.20 -12.93
CA LEU A 95 -5.15 -5.65 -13.53
C LEU A 95 -4.83 -4.81 -14.77
N LYS A 96 -3.79 -3.97 -14.71
CA LYS A 96 -3.37 -3.15 -15.86
C LYS A 96 -2.96 -3.99 -17.05
N LEU A 97 -2.22 -5.08 -16.81
CA LEU A 97 -1.72 -5.97 -17.85
C LEU A 97 -2.73 -7.07 -18.25
N LYS A 98 -3.83 -7.24 -17.53
CA LYS A 98 -4.94 -8.17 -17.76
C LYS A 98 -4.53 -9.65 -17.79
N ARG A 99 -3.62 -10.09 -18.68
CA ARG A 99 -3.18 -11.48 -18.79
C ARG A 99 -2.51 -12.02 -17.52
N PRO A 100 -1.64 -11.29 -16.80
CA PRO A 100 -1.15 -11.70 -15.49
C PRO A 100 -2.28 -11.89 -14.45
N LEU A 101 -3.37 -11.11 -14.51
CA LEU A 101 -4.54 -11.32 -13.66
C LEU A 101 -5.22 -12.68 -13.96
N ILE A 102 -5.34 -13.06 -15.23
CA ILE A 102 -5.86 -14.40 -15.61
C ILE A 102 -4.93 -15.48 -15.05
N ALA A 103 -3.63 -15.30 -15.14
CA ALA A 103 -2.66 -16.24 -14.58
C ALA A 103 -2.81 -16.38 -13.05
N THR A 104 -3.06 -15.28 -12.33
CA THR A 104 -3.34 -15.37 -10.88
C THR A 104 -4.60 -16.15 -10.57
N CYS A 105 -5.66 -15.99 -11.37
CA CYS A 105 -6.90 -16.76 -11.21
C CYS A 105 -6.66 -18.24 -11.42
N ILE A 106 -5.87 -18.62 -12.43
CA ILE A 106 -5.53 -20.03 -12.73
C ILE A 106 -4.69 -20.61 -11.59
N GLY A 107 -3.58 -19.95 -11.22
CA GLY A 107 -2.66 -20.46 -10.21
C GLY A 107 -3.28 -20.51 -8.82
N GLY A 108 -4.00 -19.44 -8.44
CA GLY A 108 -4.76 -19.39 -7.19
C GLY A 108 -5.87 -20.44 -7.13
N GLY A 109 -6.58 -20.68 -8.25
CA GLY A 109 -7.60 -21.72 -8.34
C GLY A 109 -7.05 -23.14 -8.19
N VAL A 110 -5.92 -23.45 -8.86
CA VAL A 110 -5.27 -24.76 -8.76
C VAL A 110 -4.70 -24.99 -7.36
N ALA A 111 -4.06 -23.99 -6.77
CA ALA A 111 -3.57 -24.08 -5.40
C ALA A 111 -4.72 -24.17 -4.38
N GLY A 112 -5.81 -23.43 -4.62
CA GLY A 112 -7.05 -23.52 -3.85
C GLY A 112 -7.71 -24.90 -3.94
N LEU A 113 -7.61 -25.58 -5.10
CA LEU A 113 -8.09 -26.96 -5.25
C LEU A 113 -7.29 -27.91 -4.35
N TYR A 114 -5.97 -27.80 -4.34
CA TYR A 114 -5.15 -28.60 -3.43
C TYR A 114 -5.50 -28.30 -1.96
N ALA A 115 -5.61 -27.04 -1.59
CA ALA A 115 -6.01 -26.62 -0.24
C ALA A 115 -7.39 -27.17 0.15
N GLY A 116 -8.34 -27.19 -0.79
CA GLY A 116 -9.68 -27.75 -0.58
C GLY A 116 -9.68 -29.25 -0.36
N ILE A 117 -8.97 -30.03 -1.22
CA ILE A 117 -8.87 -31.49 -1.13
C ILE A 117 -8.16 -31.94 0.15
N THR A 118 -7.12 -31.20 0.58
CA THR A 118 -6.39 -31.49 1.83
C THR A 118 -7.07 -30.92 3.07
N HIS A 119 -8.27 -30.33 2.92
CA HIS A 119 -9.01 -29.70 4.02
C HIS A 119 -8.17 -28.69 4.82
N LEU A 120 -7.31 -27.93 4.13
CA LEU A 120 -6.46 -26.91 4.74
C LEU A 120 -7.31 -25.92 5.55
N HIS A 121 -6.87 -25.59 6.75
CA HIS A 121 -7.59 -24.70 7.65
C HIS A 121 -6.64 -23.86 8.51
N THR A 122 -7.15 -22.75 9.03
CA THR A 122 -6.41 -21.83 9.91
C THR A 122 -7.00 -21.87 11.32
N TYR A 123 -6.16 -21.73 12.33
CA TYR A 123 -6.60 -21.71 13.74
C TYR A 123 -6.79 -20.29 14.30
N SER A 124 -6.36 -19.27 13.56
CA SER A 124 -6.63 -17.87 13.90
C SER A 124 -6.74 -17.00 12.65
N SER A 125 -7.28 -15.79 12.82
CA SER A 125 -7.43 -14.82 11.75
C SER A 125 -6.16 -13.99 11.61
N THR A 126 -5.61 -13.93 10.40
CA THR A 126 -4.51 -13.03 10.03
C THR A 126 -4.56 -12.78 8.52
N THR A 127 -3.78 -11.81 8.06
CA THR A 127 -3.59 -11.55 6.63
C THR A 127 -2.90 -12.74 5.97
N ALA A 128 -3.55 -13.38 5.00
CA ALA A 128 -3.05 -14.59 4.37
C ALA A 128 -1.82 -14.30 3.48
N GLY A 129 -0.67 -14.84 3.83
CA GLY A 129 0.61 -14.68 3.13
C GLY A 129 1.69 -15.55 3.76
N LEU A 130 2.95 -15.36 3.36
CA LEU A 130 4.08 -16.15 3.90
C LEU A 130 4.20 -16.02 5.42
N LEU A 131 3.94 -14.84 5.97
CA LEU A 131 3.99 -14.58 7.42
C LEU A 131 2.84 -15.23 8.19
N ALA A 132 1.80 -15.70 7.50
CA ALA A 132 0.66 -16.38 8.11
C ALA A 132 0.90 -17.88 8.38
N LEU A 133 2.03 -18.45 7.99
CA LEU A 133 2.30 -19.89 8.19
C LEU A 133 2.10 -20.36 9.64
N PRO A 134 2.45 -19.59 10.69
CA PRO A 134 2.20 -20.02 12.06
C PRO A 134 0.71 -20.28 12.40
N VAL A 135 -0.25 -19.61 11.73
CA VAL A 135 -1.69 -19.82 12.02
C VAL A 135 -2.23 -21.14 11.50
N TYR A 136 -1.43 -21.88 10.72
CA TYR A 136 -1.74 -23.23 10.26
C TYR A 136 -1.26 -24.31 11.25
N ILE A 137 -0.54 -23.95 12.32
CA ILE A 137 -0.12 -24.84 13.40
C ILE A 137 -1.26 -25.00 14.40
N GLY A 138 -1.68 -26.24 14.67
CA GLY A 138 -2.76 -26.53 15.61
C GLY A 138 -2.87 -28.00 15.97
N GLY A 139 -4.08 -28.43 16.38
CA GLY A 139 -4.33 -29.77 16.93
C GLY A 139 -3.94 -30.96 16.05
N ASP A 140 -3.85 -30.77 14.73
CA ASP A 140 -3.48 -31.81 13.76
C ASP A 140 -1.95 -31.95 13.56
N GLY A 141 -1.15 -31.31 14.41
CA GLY A 141 0.30 -31.30 14.29
C GLY A 141 0.80 -30.52 13.07
N PHE A 142 1.93 -30.99 12.48
CA PHE A 142 2.55 -30.29 11.33
C PHE A 142 1.95 -30.61 9.97
N GLY A 143 1.03 -31.58 9.85
CA GLY A 143 0.44 -31.97 8.58
C GLY A 143 -0.26 -30.80 7.86
N ASN A 144 -1.00 -29.99 8.59
CA ASN A 144 -1.71 -28.84 8.05
C ASN A 144 -0.76 -27.74 7.56
N VAL A 145 0.35 -27.49 8.27
CA VAL A 145 1.41 -26.54 7.85
C VAL A 145 2.12 -27.04 6.58
N ILE A 146 2.39 -28.33 6.50
CA ILE A 146 2.99 -28.93 5.29
C ILE A 146 2.08 -28.71 4.09
N ASN A 147 0.76 -28.91 4.24
CA ASN A 147 -0.20 -28.64 3.20
C ASN A 147 -0.28 -27.14 2.83
N ALA A 148 -0.12 -26.23 3.80
CA ALA A 148 -0.02 -24.80 3.52
C ALA A 148 1.22 -24.47 2.67
N VAL A 149 2.36 -25.02 3.02
CA VAL A 149 3.62 -24.86 2.24
C VAL A 149 3.49 -25.42 0.83
N ILE A 150 2.89 -26.60 0.67
CA ILE A 150 2.65 -27.18 -0.65
C ILE A 150 1.68 -26.30 -1.46
N THR A 151 0.63 -25.75 -0.82
CA THR A 151 -0.30 -24.80 -1.46
C THR A 151 0.45 -23.57 -1.99
N ILE A 152 1.38 -23.01 -1.19
CA ILE A 152 2.23 -21.90 -1.60
C ILE A 152 3.09 -22.28 -2.81
N ILE A 153 3.74 -23.42 -2.78
CA ILE A 153 4.60 -23.89 -3.89
C ILE A 153 3.77 -24.06 -5.16
N ILE A 154 2.61 -24.72 -5.09
CA ILE A 154 1.72 -24.91 -6.22
C ILE A 154 1.29 -23.54 -6.78
N SER A 155 0.89 -22.62 -5.91
CA SER A 155 0.47 -21.27 -6.32
C SER A 155 1.59 -20.55 -7.07
N ILE A 156 2.81 -20.55 -6.55
CA ILE A 156 3.96 -19.89 -7.19
C ILE A 156 4.24 -20.54 -8.55
N VAL A 157 4.39 -21.85 -8.59
CA VAL A 157 4.82 -22.57 -9.80
C VAL A 157 3.78 -22.46 -10.90
N VAL A 158 2.51 -22.74 -10.59
CA VAL A 158 1.43 -22.71 -11.59
C VAL A 158 1.20 -21.28 -12.10
N THR A 159 1.20 -20.29 -11.22
CA THR A 159 1.04 -18.88 -11.61
C THR A 159 2.23 -18.41 -12.44
N ALA A 160 3.45 -18.74 -12.04
CA ALA A 160 4.64 -18.35 -12.79
C ALA A 160 4.62 -18.93 -14.21
N ILE A 161 4.32 -20.23 -14.34
CA ILE A 161 4.18 -20.90 -15.66
C ILE A 161 3.06 -20.26 -16.47
N ALA A 162 1.88 -20.05 -15.88
CA ALA A 162 0.76 -19.42 -16.55
C ALA A 162 1.07 -18.00 -17.02
N THR A 163 1.70 -17.18 -16.16
CA THR A 163 2.12 -15.81 -16.51
C THR A 163 3.16 -15.82 -17.64
N PHE A 164 4.07 -16.80 -17.60
CA PHE A 164 5.08 -16.95 -18.64
C PHE A 164 4.48 -17.32 -20.00
N ILE A 165 3.52 -18.27 -20.03
CA ILE A 165 2.85 -18.75 -21.24
C ILE A 165 1.90 -17.70 -21.81
N LEU A 166 1.04 -17.11 -20.96
CA LEU A 166 0.08 -16.10 -21.40
C LEU A 166 0.77 -14.81 -21.85
N GLY A 167 1.96 -14.52 -21.33
CA GLY A 167 2.67 -13.29 -21.59
C GLY A 167 1.87 -12.06 -21.15
N PHE A 168 2.35 -10.91 -21.55
CA PHE A 168 1.63 -9.63 -21.38
C PHE A 168 2.14 -8.65 -22.44
N ASP A 169 1.32 -7.67 -22.79
CA ASP A 169 1.74 -6.57 -23.64
C ASP A 169 2.55 -5.63 -22.77
N ASP A 170 3.88 -5.62 -23.01
CA ASP A 170 4.81 -4.79 -22.23
C ASP A 170 4.58 -3.32 -22.62
N PRO A 171 4.14 -2.44 -21.69
CA PRO A 171 3.94 -1.05 -22.02
C PRO A 171 5.29 -0.47 -22.48
N ALA A 172 5.28 0.22 -23.63
CA ALA A 172 6.46 0.94 -24.07
C ALA A 172 6.93 1.84 -22.91
N ASP A 173 8.24 1.91 -22.69
CA ASP A 173 8.80 2.97 -21.85
C ASP A 173 8.44 4.28 -22.55
N GLU A 174 7.36 4.94 -22.12
CA GLU A 174 7.03 6.28 -22.60
C GLU A 174 8.18 7.25 -22.32
N ASP A 175 9.04 6.90 -21.36
CA ASP A 175 10.32 7.57 -21.12
C ASP A 175 11.43 7.17 -22.13
N ALA A 176 11.28 6.10 -22.93
CA ALA A 176 12.26 5.75 -23.95
C ALA A 176 12.14 6.62 -25.22
N ALA A 177 11.00 7.28 -25.42
CA ALA A 177 10.79 8.19 -26.54
C ALA A 177 11.06 9.66 -26.20
N THR A 178 11.22 10.01 -24.91
CA THR A 178 11.45 11.39 -24.45
C THR A 178 12.39 11.51 -23.25
N VAL A 179 13.08 10.44 -22.86
CA VAL A 179 14.22 10.58 -21.95
C VAL A 179 15.49 10.44 -22.78
N PRO A 180 16.24 11.51 -22.97
CA PRO A 180 17.65 11.37 -23.25
C PRO A 180 18.22 10.44 -22.18
N ALA A 181 19.07 9.48 -22.58
CA ALA A 181 19.74 8.53 -21.71
C ALA A 181 19.99 9.17 -20.35
N ALA A 182 19.60 8.46 -19.27
CA ALA A 182 19.90 8.94 -17.94
C ALA A 182 21.34 9.44 -17.96
N PRO A 183 21.60 10.70 -17.75
CA PRO A 183 22.97 11.17 -17.71
C PRO A 183 23.62 10.45 -16.56
N SER A 184 24.64 9.65 -16.86
CA SER A 184 25.71 9.48 -15.91
C SER A 184 25.96 10.85 -15.32
N ALA A 185 25.67 11.02 -14.03
CA ALA A 185 25.97 12.17 -13.21
C ALA A 185 26.53 13.40 -13.99
N SER A 186 25.65 14.06 -14.74
CA SER A 186 25.80 15.46 -15.08
C SER A 186 24.40 16.06 -14.98
N SER A 187 24.11 16.53 -13.81
CA SER A 187 22.99 17.30 -13.36
C SER A 187 22.56 18.36 -14.36
N GLN A 188 21.43 18.13 -15.07
CA GLN A 188 20.43 19.17 -15.21
C GLN A 188 19.23 18.71 -14.39
N GLU A 189 19.30 19.02 -13.11
CA GLU A 189 18.20 18.96 -12.18
C GLU A 189 17.07 19.81 -12.76
N ASN A 190 15.92 19.19 -13.13
CA ASN A 190 14.67 19.90 -13.03
C ASN A 190 14.44 20.17 -11.54
N LYS A 191 15.11 21.17 -11.01
CA LYS A 191 14.91 21.67 -9.67
C LYS A 191 13.50 22.20 -9.59
N VAL A 192 12.58 21.40 -9.04
CA VAL A 192 11.31 21.94 -8.57
C VAL A 192 11.64 22.72 -7.30
N VAL A 193 11.58 24.03 -7.40
CA VAL A 193 11.80 24.91 -6.26
C VAL A 193 10.46 25.05 -5.52
N LEU A 194 10.41 24.51 -4.33
CA LEU A 194 9.29 24.68 -3.41
C LEU A 194 9.63 25.77 -2.41
N SER A 195 8.71 26.70 -2.14
CA SER A 195 8.85 27.61 -1.00
C SER A 195 8.51 26.87 0.29
N SER A 196 9.04 27.34 1.43
CA SER A 196 8.61 26.80 2.72
C SER A 196 7.13 27.07 2.93
N PRO A 197 6.32 26.05 3.24
CA PRO A 197 4.89 26.23 3.49
C PRO A 197 4.58 26.90 4.83
N ILE A 198 5.57 26.98 5.72
CA ILE A 198 5.44 27.58 7.05
C ILE A 198 6.61 28.53 7.26
N TYR A 199 6.32 29.74 7.71
CA TYR A 199 7.37 30.68 8.09
C TYR A 199 8.01 30.28 9.41
N GLY A 200 9.35 30.15 9.42
CA GLY A 200 10.10 29.73 10.60
C GLY A 200 11.49 29.16 10.29
N GLN A 201 12.08 28.52 11.27
CA GLN A 201 13.40 27.92 11.15
C GLN A 201 13.31 26.50 10.56
N ALA A 202 13.94 26.27 9.41
CA ALA A 202 14.09 24.93 8.87
C ALA A 202 15.09 24.10 9.69
N VAL A 203 14.73 22.85 9.96
CA VAL A 203 15.58 21.88 10.70
C VAL A 203 15.57 20.54 9.96
N PRO A 204 16.61 19.71 10.10
CA PRO A 204 16.64 18.39 9.51
C PRO A 204 15.48 17.53 10.00
N LEU A 205 14.90 16.69 9.10
CA LEU A 205 13.77 15.82 9.44
C LEU A 205 14.15 14.80 10.52
N GLU A 206 15.40 14.35 10.54
CA GLU A 206 15.97 13.43 11.54
C GLU A 206 15.97 14.00 12.97
N SER A 207 15.83 15.32 13.10
CA SER A 207 15.77 16.00 14.42
C SER A 207 14.37 16.01 15.03
N VAL A 208 13.37 15.54 14.29
CA VAL A 208 11.97 15.46 14.73
C VAL A 208 11.82 14.31 15.73
N LYS A 209 11.09 14.52 16.81
CA LYS A 209 10.86 13.52 17.87
C LYS A 209 9.71 12.56 17.54
N ASP A 210 9.67 12.10 16.32
CA ASP A 210 8.71 11.11 15.82
C ASP A 210 9.42 10.18 14.84
N ASP A 211 9.42 8.89 15.14
CA ASP A 211 10.17 7.88 14.37
C ASP A 211 9.68 7.74 12.94
N ALA A 212 8.40 8.00 12.65
CA ALA A 212 7.85 7.87 11.31
C ALA A 212 8.38 8.98 10.38
N PHE A 213 8.58 10.18 10.91
CA PHE A 213 9.20 11.29 10.18
C PHE A 213 10.73 11.20 10.18
N ALA A 214 11.34 10.97 11.34
CA ALA A 214 12.79 10.95 11.49
C ALA A 214 13.48 9.84 10.68
N SER A 215 12.81 8.70 10.47
CA SER A 215 13.30 7.58 9.66
C SER A 215 13.04 7.71 8.17
N HIS A 216 12.47 8.81 7.71
CA HIS A 216 12.03 9.04 6.31
C HIS A 216 11.03 8.01 5.77
N THR A 217 10.32 7.30 6.64
CA THR A 217 9.32 6.29 6.23
C THR A 217 8.16 6.91 5.43
N LEU A 218 7.82 8.17 5.72
CA LEU A 218 6.77 8.93 5.04
C LEU A 218 7.28 9.73 3.84
N GLY A 219 8.58 9.77 3.60
CA GLY A 219 9.21 10.49 2.49
C GLY A 219 10.45 11.28 2.90
N LEU A 220 11.10 11.87 1.89
CA LEU A 220 12.20 12.82 2.11
C LEU A 220 11.61 14.20 2.40
N GLY A 221 12.24 14.98 3.27
CA GLY A 221 11.73 16.29 3.59
C GLY A 221 12.62 17.07 4.55
N ALA A 222 12.03 18.12 5.11
CA ALA A 222 12.60 18.91 6.18
C ALA A 222 11.50 19.21 7.20
N ALA A 223 11.85 19.62 8.40
CA ALA A 223 10.86 20.13 9.34
C ALA A 223 11.07 21.64 9.55
N VAL A 224 9.99 22.32 9.92
CA VAL A 224 10.02 23.75 10.21
C VAL A 224 9.59 23.96 11.66
N ARG A 225 10.35 24.76 12.41
CA ARG A 225 9.90 25.31 13.69
C ARG A 225 9.17 26.63 13.42
N PRO A 226 7.83 26.65 13.55
CA PRO A 226 7.02 27.79 13.15
C PRO A 226 7.32 29.03 14.00
N GLU A 227 7.39 30.19 13.36
CA GLU A 227 7.35 31.50 13.99
C GLU A 227 5.97 32.16 13.86
N GLU A 228 5.19 31.72 12.84
CA GLU A 228 3.83 32.15 12.60
C GLU A 228 2.88 30.95 12.44
N GLY A 229 1.62 31.13 12.84
CA GLY A 229 0.59 30.09 12.79
C GLY A 229 -0.15 30.03 11.44
N VAL A 230 0.59 30.02 10.32
CA VAL A 230 0.00 29.98 8.97
C VAL A 230 0.72 28.96 8.10
N VAL A 231 -0.06 28.15 7.41
CA VAL A 231 0.41 27.23 6.36
C VAL A 231 -0.01 27.77 5.01
N THR A 232 0.92 27.92 4.09
CA THR A 232 0.67 28.37 2.71
C THR A 232 1.07 27.30 1.70
N ALA A 233 0.55 27.39 0.48
CA ALA A 233 0.91 26.48 -0.59
C ALA A 233 2.36 26.75 -1.08
N PRO A 234 3.26 25.73 -1.05
CA PRO A 234 4.66 25.90 -1.44
C PRO A 234 4.86 26.09 -2.96
N ALA A 235 3.85 25.74 -3.74
CA ALA A 235 3.74 25.89 -5.19
C ALA A 235 2.27 25.84 -5.59
N SER A 236 1.96 26.10 -6.86
CA SER A 236 0.63 25.77 -7.40
C SER A 236 0.40 24.27 -7.33
N ALA A 237 -0.72 23.85 -6.75
CA ALA A 237 -0.98 22.47 -6.39
C ALA A 237 -2.48 22.15 -6.29
N THR A 238 -2.82 20.87 -6.33
CA THR A 238 -4.15 20.37 -5.97
C THR A 238 -4.11 19.79 -4.56
N VAL A 239 -5.09 20.15 -3.73
CA VAL A 239 -5.25 19.56 -2.40
C VAL A 239 -5.73 18.11 -2.53
N THR A 240 -4.90 17.16 -2.13
CA THR A 240 -5.21 15.72 -2.24
C THR A 240 -5.89 15.16 -1.00
N SER A 241 -5.56 15.72 0.17
CA SER A 241 -6.19 15.32 1.43
C SER A 241 -6.14 16.45 2.45
N VAL A 242 -7.14 16.49 3.33
CA VAL A 242 -7.15 17.35 4.53
C VAL A 242 -7.55 16.46 5.69
N ALA A 243 -6.75 16.44 6.75
CA ALA A 243 -7.09 15.70 7.95
C ALA A 243 -8.30 16.31 8.65
N ASP A 244 -9.23 15.52 9.17
CA ASP A 244 -10.47 15.96 9.83
C ASP A 244 -10.22 16.97 10.98
N SER A 245 -9.11 16.80 11.70
CA SER A 245 -8.68 17.73 12.75
C SER A 245 -7.84 18.92 12.24
N GLY A 246 -7.65 19.07 10.93
CA GLY A 246 -6.96 20.20 10.31
C GLY A 246 -5.47 20.30 10.61
N HIS A 247 -4.87 19.29 11.26
CA HIS A 247 -3.45 19.28 11.63
C HIS A 247 -2.51 18.88 10.50
N ALA A 248 -3.04 18.28 9.44
CA ALA A 248 -2.26 17.83 8.29
C ALA A 248 -2.99 18.06 6.97
N ILE A 249 -2.22 18.33 5.93
CA ILE A 249 -2.71 18.51 4.56
C ILE A 249 -1.76 17.87 3.56
N GLY A 250 -2.34 17.15 2.59
CA GLY A 250 -1.63 16.61 1.44
C GLY A 250 -1.87 17.45 0.19
N LEU A 251 -0.83 17.66 -0.60
CA LEU A 251 -0.85 18.41 -1.84
C LEU A 251 -0.14 17.64 -2.94
N THR A 252 -0.62 17.77 -4.18
CA THR A 252 0.13 17.38 -5.37
C THR A 252 0.36 18.63 -6.20
N THR A 253 1.61 19.02 -6.38
CA THR A 253 1.97 20.20 -7.19
C THR A 253 1.66 19.97 -8.68
N ASP A 254 1.52 21.05 -9.45
CA ASP A 254 1.34 20.97 -10.92
C ASP A 254 2.53 20.30 -11.62
N SER A 255 3.70 20.28 -10.97
CA SER A 255 4.89 19.54 -11.40
C SER A 255 4.92 18.07 -11.00
N GLY A 256 3.86 17.56 -10.31
CA GLY A 256 3.72 16.16 -9.90
C GLY A 256 4.42 15.79 -8.58
N VAL A 257 4.93 16.75 -7.82
CA VAL A 257 5.51 16.48 -6.48
C VAL A 257 4.39 16.32 -5.46
N GLU A 258 4.38 15.20 -4.75
CA GLU A 258 3.47 14.95 -3.63
C GLU A 258 4.10 15.47 -2.33
N LEU A 259 3.32 16.22 -1.57
CA LEU A 259 3.74 16.84 -0.31
C LEU A 259 2.76 16.51 0.80
N LEU A 260 3.29 16.21 1.97
CA LEU A 260 2.54 16.14 3.23
C LEU A 260 3.06 17.24 4.15
N ILE A 261 2.20 18.11 4.62
CA ILE A 261 2.50 19.14 5.61
C ILE A 261 1.79 18.75 6.90
N HIS A 262 2.55 18.49 7.96
CA HIS A 262 2.01 18.09 9.26
C HIS A 262 2.36 19.16 10.31
N ILE A 263 1.37 19.71 10.97
CA ILE A 263 1.51 20.87 11.90
C ILE A 263 1.72 20.36 13.31
N GLY A 264 2.95 20.45 13.81
CA GLY A 264 3.35 19.97 15.14
C GLY A 264 3.28 18.45 15.26
N LEU A 265 3.66 17.89 16.40
CA LEU A 265 3.59 16.47 16.71
C LEU A 265 2.43 16.21 17.65
N ASP A 266 1.74 15.06 17.47
CA ASP A 266 0.58 14.63 18.26
C ASP A 266 -0.61 15.61 18.29
N THR A 267 -0.61 16.61 17.43
CA THR A 267 -1.64 17.66 17.37
C THR A 267 -3.01 17.17 16.88
N VAL A 268 -3.07 15.94 16.36
CA VAL A 268 -4.33 15.22 16.08
C VAL A 268 -5.22 15.12 17.35
N GLU A 269 -4.61 15.02 18.53
CA GLU A 269 -5.33 14.93 19.81
C GLU A 269 -6.12 16.20 20.15
N ARG A 270 -5.81 17.32 19.52
CA ARG A 270 -6.55 18.58 19.66
C ARG A 270 -7.96 18.52 19.05
N LYS A 271 -8.25 17.52 18.20
CA LYS A 271 -9.57 17.33 17.56
C LYS A 271 -10.08 18.60 16.88
N GLY A 272 -9.19 19.32 16.20
CA GLY A 272 -9.48 20.53 15.45
C GLY A 272 -9.42 21.84 16.26
N ARG A 273 -9.19 21.80 17.57
CA ARG A 273 -9.06 23.04 18.35
C ARG A 273 -7.79 23.78 17.98
N GLY A 274 -7.93 25.06 17.62
CA GLY A 274 -6.82 25.90 17.22
C GLY A 274 -6.42 25.78 15.76
N PHE A 275 -7.17 25.03 14.94
CA PHE A 275 -6.95 24.90 13.50
C PHE A 275 -8.14 25.49 12.72
N ALA A 276 -7.84 26.29 11.71
CA ALA A 276 -8.82 26.86 10.79
C ALA A 276 -8.41 26.54 9.35
N VAL A 277 -8.98 25.48 8.78
CA VAL A 277 -8.75 25.06 7.40
C VAL A 277 -9.48 25.98 6.44
N ARG A 278 -8.82 26.42 5.35
CA ARG A 278 -9.33 27.36 4.36
C ARG A 278 -9.64 26.72 3.01
N VAL A 279 -9.27 25.47 2.83
CA VAL A 279 -9.38 24.73 1.56
C VAL A 279 -10.02 23.36 1.78
N LYS A 280 -10.42 22.71 0.70
CA LYS A 280 -11.01 21.37 0.71
C LYS A 280 -10.22 20.44 -0.22
N THR A 281 -10.33 19.15 0.00
CA THR A 281 -9.84 18.14 -0.93
C THR A 281 -10.44 18.35 -2.32
N GLY A 282 -9.57 18.37 -3.35
CA GLY A 282 -9.91 18.66 -4.74
C GLY A 282 -9.74 20.13 -5.14
N ASP A 283 -9.55 21.07 -4.21
CA ASP A 283 -9.30 22.47 -4.55
C ASP A 283 -7.94 22.63 -5.21
N HIS A 284 -7.88 23.44 -6.27
CA HIS A 284 -6.62 23.89 -6.86
C HIS A 284 -6.20 25.21 -6.20
N VAL A 285 -4.99 25.23 -5.65
CA VAL A 285 -4.44 26.35 -4.90
C VAL A 285 -3.23 26.94 -5.62
N GLN A 286 -3.03 28.23 -5.50
CA GLN A 286 -1.86 28.90 -6.06
C GLN A 286 -0.76 29.03 -5.02
N LYS A 287 0.49 29.15 -5.48
CA LYS A 287 1.63 29.42 -4.62
C LYS A 287 1.33 30.56 -3.64
N ASP A 288 1.76 30.41 -2.38
CA ASP A 288 1.61 31.35 -1.26
C ASP A 288 0.13 31.55 -0.80
N GLN A 289 -0.84 30.83 -1.36
CA GLN A 289 -2.22 30.84 -0.87
C GLN A 289 -2.31 30.21 0.53
N GLU A 290 -3.02 30.87 1.46
CA GLU A 290 -3.26 30.34 2.81
C GLU A 290 -4.11 29.06 2.75
N LEU A 291 -3.61 27.99 3.37
CA LEU A 291 -4.26 26.67 3.42
C LEU A 291 -4.89 26.41 4.78
N ILE A 292 -4.10 26.61 5.84
CA ILE A 292 -4.50 26.38 7.22
C ILE A 292 -3.93 27.51 8.09
N ARG A 293 -4.75 28.01 9.00
CA ARG A 293 -4.31 28.87 10.10
C ARG A 293 -4.40 28.12 11.40
N PHE A 294 -3.38 28.23 12.24
CA PHE A 294 -3.38 27.57 13.53
C PHE A 294 -2.89 28.50 14.66
N ASP A 295 -3.38 28.24 15.88
CA ASP A 295 -2.97 29.01 17.07
C ASP A 295 -1.68 28.43 17.64
N LEU A 296 -0.55 29.01 17.19
CA LEU A 296 0.79 28.57 17.57
C LEU A 296 1.04 28.71 19.08
N GLU A 297 0.51 29.79 19.70
CA GLU A 297 0.68 30.00 21.14
C GLU A 297 -0.14 29.03 21.98
N ASP A 298 -1.36 28.73 21.56
CA ASP A 298 -2.23 27.76 22.25
C ASP A 298 -1.61 26.35 22.18
N LEU A 299 -1.04 25.95 21.04
CA LEU A 299 -0.32 24.69 20.91
C LEU A 299 0.90 24.62 21.84
N ARG A 300 1.70 25.68 21.89
CA ARG A 300 2.86 25.76 22.80
C ARG A 300 2.45 25.72 24.28
N LYS A 301 1.42 26.47 24.66
CA LYS A 301 0.87 26.48 26.04
C LYS A 301 0.30 25.14 26.45
N ALA A 302 -0.25 24.40 25.49
CA ALA A 302 -0.78 23.05 25.72
C ALA A 302 0.31 21.97 25.77
N GLY A 303 1.59 22.33 25.55
CA GLY A 303 2.73 21.42 25.67
C GLY A 303 3.07 20.61 24.42
N TYR A 304 2.47 20.90 23.28
CA TYR A 304 2.78 20.21 22.02
C TYR A 304 4.11 20.67 21.42
N ASP A 305 4.84 19.74 20.83
CA ASP A 305 5.98 20.09 19.98
C ASP A 305 5.42 20.63 18.65
N VAL A 306 5.69 21.90 18.38
CA VAL A 306 5.19 22.59 17.19
C VAL A 306 6.08 22.40 15.97
N THR A 307 7.16 21.62 16.07
CA THR A 307 7.99 21.26 14.92
C THR A 307 7.13 20.56 13.88
N SER A 308 7.08 21.11 12.68
CA SER A 308 6.14 20.73 11.62
C SER A 308 6.88 20.09 10.47
N PRO A 309 6.79 18.75 10.28
CA PRO A 309 7.36 18.04 9.14
C PRO A 309 6.68 18.40 7.82
N VAL A 310 7.49 18.48 6.76
CA VAL A 310 7.07 18.74 5.37
C VAL A 310 7.77 17.77 4.43
#